data_8a46008e0c807af069f6cb97a05996f2
#
_entry.id   8a46008e0c807af069f6cb97a05996f2
#
_cell.length_a   1.000
_cell.length_b   1.000
_cell.length_c   1.000
_cell.angle_alpha   90.00
_cell.angle_beta   90.00
_cell.angle_gamma   90.00
#
_symmetry.space_group_name_H-M   'P 1'
#
loop_
_entity.id
_entity.type
_entity.pdbx_description
1 polymer ?
#
loop_
_entity_poly.entity_id
_entity_poly.type
_entity_poly.pdbx_seq_one_letter_code
_entity_poly.pdbx_strand_id
1 'polypeptide(L)'
;MYKDAQVPAIVSEELWEKANAVLRKRSEDVKRHRGQYTHANLLSCKMYCTHCGTVYHRVSSTSFGKKSVPNSSWVCAHKKRHGTHTCPSRYIWESEIKQALFQVFQTFSAEADQAMTDLLEQLRNLSPGEKLEDIIQAKQKELEKLKQRRTKLLAYNVDGQITDEDFIAFNAELRPQIAQLEESIAGLTEQKNESNQTDQRVDAIRRVLALVRTVPSPEAITPHLIDEVIERIDVTPMGTDGTEICLDIRLTCGDSAQGVLPGNGHKSRFSDCAAGGTRKRLIEQAERQMAGK
;
A
#
# COMPACT_ATOMS: atom_id res chain seq x y z
N MET A 1 17.29 -24.45 5.86
CA MET A 1 16.06 -25.25 5.85
C MET A 1 16.47 -26.71 5.60
N TYR A 2 16.29 -27.61 6.55
CA TYR A 2 16.56 -29.03 6.33
C TYR A 2 15.37 -29.59 5.56
N LYS A 3 15.58 -30.00 4.32
CA LYS A 3 14.61 -30.82 3.57
C LYS A 3 14.95 -32.27 3.86
N ASP A 4 14.19 -32.90 4.71
CA ASP A 4 14.27 -34.35 4.92
C ASP A 4 13.28 -35.00 3.93
N ALA A 5 13.81 -35.80 3.02
CA ALA A 5 13.01 -36.48 1.99
C ALA A 5 11.99 -37.48 2.56
N GLN A 6 12.12 -37.85 3.84
CA GLN A 6 11.23 -38.80 4.50
C GLN A 6 10.05 -38.14 5.23
N VAL A 7 10.06 -36.80 5.39
CA VAL A 7 8.99 -36.07 6.07
C VAL A 7 8.22 -35.23 5.05
N PRO A 8 6.95 -35.55 4.76
CA PRO A 8 6.14 -34.76 3.83
C PRO A 8 5.91 -33.33 4.38
N ALA A 9 5.93 -32.35 3.50
CA ALA A 9 5.65 -30.97 3.85
C ALA A 9 4.21 -30.84 4.37
N ILE A 10 4.04 -30.26 5.56
CA ILE A 10 2.73 -30.06 6.20
C ILE A 10 1.95 -28.90 5.53
N VAL A 11 2.67 -27.94 4.93
CA VAL A 11 2.12 -26.78 4.21
C VAL A 11 2.80 -26.62 2.86
N SER A 12 2.10 -26.06 1.88
CA SER A 12 2.68 -25.75 0.58
C SER A 12 3.79 -24.70 0.71
N GLU A 13 4.76 -24.75 -0.20
CA GLU A 13 5.89 -23.78 -0.23
C GLU A 13 5.39 -22.35 -0.36
N GLU A 14 4.36 -22.11 -1.19
CA GLU A 14 3.72 -20.79 -1.31
C GLU A 14 3.11 -20.26 0.00
N LEU A 15 2.41 -21.12 0.72
CA LEU A 15 1.80 -20.73 2.01
C LEU A 15 2.87 -20.42 3.04
N TRP A 16 3.95 -21.22 3.05
CA TRP A 16 5.09 -21.01 3.92
C TRP A 16 5.81 -19.70 3.59
N GLU A 17 6.03 -19.38 2.31
CA GLU A 17 6.66 -18.13 1.89
C GLU A 17 5.79 -16.90 2.22
N LYS A 18 4.49 -16.97 1.98
CA LYS A 18 3.53 -15.93 2.37
C LYS A 18 3.55 -15.69 3.87
N ALA A 19 3.52 -16.76 4.67
CA ALA A 19 3.60 -16.67 6.13
C ALA A 19 4.92 -16.03 6.59
N ASN A 20 6.05 -16.43 5.99
CA ASN A 20 7.36 -15.86 6.33
C ASN A 20 7.52 -14.40 5.86
N ALA A 21 6.91 -14.00 4.75
CA ALA A 21 6.89 -12.61 4.34
C ALA A 21 6.15 -11.72 5.35
N VAL A 22 4.99 -12.19 5.83
CA VAL A 22 4.23 -11.52 6.90
C VAL A 22 5.03 -11.46 8.20
N LEU A 23 5.68 -12.56 8.60
CA LEU A 23 6.53 -12.60 9.79
C LEU A 23 7.74 -11.67 9.68
N ARG A 24 8.39 -11.59 8.52
CA ARG A 24 9.50 -10.66 8.28
C ARG A 24 9.03 -9.21 8.39
N LYS A 25 7.93 -8.84 7.73
CA LYS A 25 7.32 -7.50 7.83
C LYS A 25 7.02 -7.13 9.28
N ARG A 26 6.37 -8.03 10.02
CA ARG A 26 6.06 -7.84 11.46
C ARG A 26 7.32 -7.74 12.33
N SER A 27 8.33 -8.55 12.05
CA SER A 27 9.62 -8.51 12.75
C SER A 27 10.38 -7.20 12.52
N GLU A 28 10.34 -6.67 11.31
CA GLU A 28 10.95 -5.37 11.00
C GLU A 28 10.23 -4.22 11.71
N ASP A 29 8.91 -4.24 11.76
CA ASP A 29 8.12 -3.28 12.50
C ASP A 29 8.40 -3.34 14.01
N VAL A 30 8.51 -4.55 14.57
CA VAL A 30 8.89 -4.76 15.98
C VAL A 30 10.32 -4.30 16.25
N LYS A 31 11.29 -4.58 15.36
CA LYS A 31 12.67 -4.12 15.50
C LYS A 31 12.78 -2.59 15.45
N ARG A 32 12.06 -1.91 14.54
CA ARG A 32 11.99 -0.45 14.48
C ARG A 32 11.47 0.16 15.78
N HIS A 33 10.60 -0.54 16.51
CA HIS A 33 9.94 -0.06 17.72
C HIS A 33 10.47 -0.73 19.01
N ARG A 34 11.62 -1.39 18.96
CA ARG A 34 12.30 -2.04 20.11
C ARG A 34 11.41 -3.01 20.91
N GLY A 35 10.60 -3.82 20.23
CA GLY A 35 9.96 -5.00 20.83
C GLY A 35 8.87 -4.74 21.88
N GLN A 36 8.36 -3.52 22.01
CA GLN A 36 7.35 -3.18 23.02
C GLN A 36 5.89 -3.37 22.56
N TYR A 37 5.68 -3.95 21.38
CA TYR A 37 4.36 -3.99 20.76
C TYR A 37 3.93 -5.43 20.49
N THR A 38 2.76 -5.78 21.02
CA THR A 38 2.03 -6.99 20.64
C THR A 38 0.94 -6.60 19.63
N HIS A 39 0.78 -7.35 18.54
CA HIS A 39 -0.33 -7.20 17.59
C HIS A 39 -1.70 -7.58 18.20
N ALA A 40 -1.78 -7.67 19.51
CA ALA A 40 -3.00 -8.07 20.22
C ALA A 40 -4.07 -6.99 20.29
N ASN A 41 -3.72 -5.73 20.04
CA ASN A 41 -4.68 -4.62 20.11
C ASN A 41 -5.02 -4.12 18.71
N LEU A 42 -6.19 -3.52 18.56
CA LEU A 42 -6.81 -3.11 17.31
C LEU A 42 -5.86 -2.42 16.32
N LEU A 43 -5.06 -1.46 16.78
CA LEU A 43 -4.22 -0.59 15.94
C LEU A 43 -2.73 -0.65 16.30
N SER A 44 -2.30 -1.76 16.92
CA SER A 44 -0.89 -1.96 17.25
C SER A 44 -0.02 -1.87 16.00
N CYS A 45 1.04 -1.03 16.06
CA CYS A 45 1.98 -0.80 14.96
C CYS A 45 1.38 -0.20 13.68
N LYS A 46 0.14 0.29 13.73
CA LYS A 46 -0.53 0.92 12.57
C LYS A 46 -0.58 2.44 12.66
N MET A 47 -0.60 3.02 13.86
CA MET A 47 -0.76 4.47 14.08
C MET A 47 0.58 5.15 14.38
N TYR A 48 0.88 6.22 13.66
CA TYR A 48 2.11 6.99 13.80
C TYR A 48 1.81 8.47 13.95
N CYS A 49 2.56 9.15 14.81
CA CYS A 49 2.47 10.60 15.00
C CYS A 49 3.32 11.31 13.95
N THR A 50 2.73 12.20 13.15
CA THR A 50 3.49 12.97 12.15
C THR A 50 4.42 14.01 12.79
N HIS A 51 4.09 14.51 14.00
CA HIS A 51 4.89 15.50 14.70
C HIS A 51 6.25 14.95 15.19
N CYS A 52 6.26 13.74 15.78
CA CYS A 52 7.47 13.16 16.38
C CYS A 52 7.89 11.81 15.78
N GLY A 53 7.21 11.31 14.75
CA GLY A 53 7.52 10.05 14.06
C GLY A 53 7.28 8.79 14.88
N THR A 54 6.81 8.90 16.14
CA THR A 54 6.64 7.75 17.02
C THR A 54 5.27 7.11 16.89
N VAL A 55 5.22 5.83 17.21
CA VAL A 55 3.99 5.05 17.19
C VAL A 55 3.08 5.39 18.37
N TYR A 56 1.78 5.15 18.22
CA TYR A 56 0.80 5.25 19.29
C TYR A 56 0.73 3.97 20.10
N HIS A 57 0.57 4.12 21.40
CA HIS A 57 0.34 3.05 22.36
C HIS A 57 -1.09 3.03 22.85
N ARG A 58 -1.64 1.85 23.00
CA ARG A 58 -2.92 1.66 23.70
C ARG A 58 -2.74 1.82 25.22
N VAL A 59 -3.63 2.56 25.82
CA VAL A 59 -3.74 2.72 27.28
C VAL A 59 -5.17 2.36 27.67
N SER A 60 -5.32 1.40 28.56
CA SER A 60 -6.61 1.11 29.20
C SER A 60 -6.65 1.82 30.53
N SER A 61 -7.65 2.68 30.74
CA SER A 61 -7.93 3.26 32.05
C SER A 61 -8.98 2.41 32.77
N THR A 62 -8.60 1.81 33.87
CA THR A 62 -9.55 1.31 34.86
C THR A 62 -9.91 2.49 35.73
N SER A 63 -11.09 3.12 35.51
CA SER A 63 -11.57 4.14 36.43
C SER A 63 -11.90 3.49 37.77
N PHE A 64 -11.43 4.10 38.84
CA PHE A 64 -11.81 3.76 40.21
C PHE A 64 -13.29 4.16 40.42
N GLY A 65 -14.22 3.21 40.29
CA GLY A 65 -15.64 3.44 40.55
C GLY A 65 -16.54 2.32 40.05
N LYS A 66 -17.63 2.06 40.77
CA LYS A 66 -18.52 0.88 40.63
C LYS A 66 -19.25 0.68 39.27
N LYS A 67 -19.01 1.49 38.24
CA LYS A 67 -19.64 1.39 36.91
C LYS A 67 -18.73 1.89 35.77
N SER A 68 -17.45 1.60 35.75
CA SER A 68 -16.60 2.01 34.63
C SER A 68 -16.59 0.95 33.53
N VAL A 69 -17.11 1.32 32.40
CA VAL A 69 -16.82 0.61 31.15
C VAL A 69 -15.32 0.80 30.89
N PRO A 70 -14.54 -0.26 30.65
CA PRO A 70 -13.12 -0.11 30.34
C PRO A 70 -13.00 0.68 29.03
N ASN A 71 -12.57 1.93 29.16
CA ASN A 71 -12.40 2.82 28.03
C ASN A 71 -10.93 2.80 27.61
N SER A 72 -10.67 2.37 26.39
CA SER A 72 -9.33 2.28 25.84
C SER A 72 -9.04 3.53 25.02
N SER A 73 -7.85 4.07 25.20
CA SER A 73 -7.36 5.22 24.42
C SER A 73 -5.98 4.95 23.83
N TRP A 74 -5.67 5.71 22.81
CA TRP A 74 -4.38 5.67 22.15
C TRP A 74 -3.62 6.97 22.39
N VAL A 75 -2.34 6.86 22.71
CA VAL A 75 -1.47 8.01 23.04
C VAL A 75 -0.14 7.89 22.31
N CYS A 76 0.38 8.98 21.82
CA CYS A 76 1.72 9.05 21.23
C CYS A 76 2.77 8.55 22.23
N ALA A 77 3.63 7.62 21.82
CA ALA A 77 4.65 7.02 22.67
C ALA A 77 5.65 8.07 23.19
N HIS A 78 6.00 9.07 22.38
CA HIS A 78 6.88 10.16 22.78
C HIS A 78 6.27 10.98 23.91
N LYS A 79 5.01 11.42 23.74
CA LYS A 79 4.26 12.14 24.78
C LYS A 79 4.16 11.34 26.08
N LYS A 80 3.91 10.03 25.98
CA LYS A 80 3.79 9.17 27.15
C LYS A 80 5.11 9.05 27.94
N ARG A 81 6.25 9.04 27.24
CA ARG A 81 7.59 8.89 27.86
C ARG A 81 8.18 10.18 28.37
N HIS A 82 7.97 11.28 27.66
CA HIS A 82 8.68 12.53 27.89
C HIS A 82 7.77 13.66 28.41
N GLY A 83 6.46 13.38 28.57
CA GLY A 83 5.50 14.35 29.13
C GLY A 83 4.68 15.09 28.07
N THR A 84 3.69 15.82 28.56
CA THR A 84 2.66 16.45 27.71
C THR A 84 3.18 17.61 26.86
N HIS A 85 4.30 18.23 27.24
CA HIS A 85 4.88 19.35 26.50
C HIS A 85 5.70 18.95 25.27
N THR A 86 6.04 17.66 25.13
CA THR A 86 6.94 17.19 24.08
C THR A 86 6.24 16.86 22.76
N CYS A 87 4.91 16.69 22.80
CA CYS A 87 4.12 16.41 21.63
C CYS A 87 2.69 16.96 21.82
N PRO A 88 2.16 17.74 20.88
CA PRO A 88 0.83 18.35 20.99
C PRO A 88 -0.31 17.33 20.88
N SER A 89 -0.04 16.11 20.43
CA SER A 89 -1.06 15.08 20.23
C SER A 89 -1.85 14.80 21.51
N ARG A 90 -3.18 14.71 21.39
CA ARG A 90 -4.06 14.32 22.50
C ARG A 90 -4.20 12.79 22.64
N TYR A 91 -4.84 12.35 23.71
CA TYR A 91 -5.36 10.98 23.81
C TYR A 91 -6.54 10.83 22.86
N ILE A 92 -6.58 9.73 22.12
CA ILE A 92 -7.64 9.41 21.16
C ILE A 92 -8.37 8.18 21.67
N TRP A 93 -9.68 8.27 21.85
CA TRP A 93 -10.47 7.13 22.29
C TRP A 93 -10.58 6.08 21.19
N GLU A 94 -10.50 4.82 21.55
CA GLU A 94 -10.62 3.71 20.59
C GLU A 94 -11.97 3.72 19.86
N SER A 95 -13.04 4.16 20.55
CA SER A 95 -14.34 4.36 19.94
C SER A 95 -14.37 5.46 18.86
N GLU A 96 -13.67 6.58 19.10
CA GLU A 96 -13.54 7.66 18.11
C GLU A 96 -12.85 7.15 16.83
N ILE A 97 -11.76 6.40 17.01
CA ILE A 97 -11.02 5.84 15.88
C ILE A 97 -11.86 4.82 15.12
N LYS A 98 -12.55 3.91 15.83
CA LYS A 98 -13.44 2.94 15.20
C LYS A 98 -14.52 3.61 14.38
N GLN A 99 -15.11 4.68 14.90
CA GLN A 99 -16.13 5.43 14.19
C GLN A 99 -15.59 6.13 12.96
N ALA A 100 -14.41 6.76 13.05
CA ALA A 100 -13.74 7.38 11.91
C ALA A 100 -13.38 6.34 10.82
N LEU A 101 -12.83 5.20 11.23
CA LEU A 101 -12.55 4.10 10.32
C LEU A 101 -13.80 3.56 9.63
N PHE A 102 -14.89 3.40 10.37
CA PHE A 102 -16.17 2.95 9.81
C PHE A 102 -16.68 3.94 8.75
N GLN A 103 -16.63 5.25 9.02
CA GLN A 103 -16.99 6.27 8.04
C GLN A 103 -16.11 6.21 6.78
N VAL A 104 -14.78 6.06 6.95
CA VAL A 104 -13.85 5.88 5.84
C VAL A 104 -14.20 4.63 5.03
N PHE A 105 -14.52 3.53 5.68
CA PHE A 105 -14.93 2.30 5.01
C PHE A 105 -16.22 2.46 4.20
N GLN A 106 -17.19 3.19 4.74
CA GLN A 106 -18.44 3.48 4.02
C GLN A 106 -18.18 4.37 2.80
N THR A 107 -17.40 5.44 2.96
CA THR A 107 -17.03 6.34 1.85
C THR A 107 -16.25 5.59 0.78
N PHE A 108 -15.25 4.81 1.17
CA PHE A 108 -14.48 3.99 0.26
C PHE A 108 -15.36 2.99 -0.50
N SER A 109 -16.30 2.33 0.19
CA SER A 109 -17.23 1.39 -0.46
C SER A 109 -18.14 2.07 -1.49
N ALA A 110 -18.54 3.31 -1.25
CA ALA A 110 -19.40 4.07 -2.17
C ALA A 110 -18.62 4.59 -3.39
N GLU A 111 -17.36 4.99 -3.21
CA GLU A 111 -16.52 5.58 -4.27
C GLU A 111 -15.79 4.51 -5.09
N ALA A 112 -15.52 3.35 -4.51
CA ALA A 112 -14.72 2.31 -5.15
C ALA A 112 -15.41 1.64 -6.35
N ASP A 113 -16.73 1.61 -6.41
CA ASP A 113 -17.46 1.07 -7.57
C ASP A 113 -17.22 1.92 -8.82
N GLN A 114 -17.17 3.25 -8.66
CA GLN A 114 -16.84 4.16 -9.77
C GLN A 114 -15.37 4.02 -10.18
N ALA A 115 -14.45 4.06 -9.21
CA ALA A 115 -13.02 3.89 -9.47
C ALA A 115 -12.71 2.54 -10.13
N MET A 116 -13.41 1.47 -9.74
CA MET A 116 -13.27 0.15 -10.35
C MET A 116 -13.73 0.16 -11.81
N THR A 117 -14.85 0.82 -12.10
CA THR A 117 -15.37 0.94 -13.47
C THR A 117 -14.38 1.69 -14.36
N ASP A 118 -13.85 2.81 -13.88
CA ASP A 118 -12.86 3.62 -14.60
C ASP A 118 -11.56 2.85 -14.87
N LEU A 119 -11.07 2.06 -13.89
CA LEU A 119 -9.91 1.20 -14.05
C LEU A 119 -10.14 0.07 -15.04
N LEU A 120 -11.33 -0.54 -15.02
CA LEU A 120 -11.68 -1.61 -15.98
C LEU A 120 -11.82 -1.08 -17.41
N GLU A 121 -12.28 0.15 -17.59
CA GLU A 121 -12.30 0.82 -18.90
C GLU A 121 -10.88 1.11 -19.39
N GLN A 122 -9.98 1.55 -18.52
CA GLN A 122 -8.57 1.74 -18.86
C GLN A 122 -7.92 0.43 -19.29
N LEU A 123 -8.17 -0.67 -18.56
CA LEU A 123 -7.67 -2.00 -18.92
C LEU A 123 -8.20 -2.51 -20.26
N ARG A 124 -9.46 -2.25 -20.58
CA ARG A 124 -10.03 -2.63 -21.89
C ARG A 124 -9.37 -1.88 -23.06
N ASN A 125 -8.92 -0.67 -22.81
CA ASN A 125 -8.22 0.15 -23.82
C ASN A 125 -6.74 -0.23 -23.97
N LEU A 126 -6.15 -0.90 -22.96
CA LEU A 126 -4.84 -1.52 -23.03
C LEU A 126 -5.02 -2.91 -23.67
N SER A 127 -4.29 -3.20 -24.74
CA SER A 127 -4.36 -4.49 -25.44
C SER A 127 -4.27 -5.68 -24.48
N PRO A 128 -4.99 -6.80 -24.75
CA PRO A 128 -5.00 -7.96 -23.85
C PRO A 128 -3.60 -8.49 -23.57
N GLY A 129 -3.23 -8.61 -22.30
CA GLY A 129 -1.88 -8.97 -21.86
C GLY A 129 -1.35 -10.33 -22.39
N GLU A 130 -2.23 -11.27 -22.65
CA GLU A 130 -1.87 -12.57 -23.25
C GLU A 130 -1.26 -12.40 -24.66
N LYS A 131 -1.83 -11.50 -25.50
CA LYS A 131 -1.26 -11.23 -26.83
C LYS A 131 0.09 -10.52 -26.75
N LEU A 132 0.34 -9.69 -25.74
CA LEU A 132 1.63 -9.02 -25.54
C LEU A 132 2.73 -10.02 -25.21
N GLU A 133 2.45 -11.04 -24.38
CA GLU A 133 3.40 -12.12 -24.06
C GLU A 133 3.86 -12.85 -25.31
N ASP A 134 2.90 -13.28 -26.14
CA ASP A 134 3.20 -14.02 -27.38
C ASP A 134 4.03 -13.17 -28.35
N ILE A 135 3.72 -11.88 -28.46
CA ILE A 135 4.47 -10.93 -29.31
C ILE A 135 5.90 -10.74 -28.77
N ILE A 136 6.05 -10.58 -27.45
CA ILE A 136 7.37 -10.43 -26.82
C ILE A 136 8.20 -11.70 -27.06
N GLN A 137 7.63 -12.89 -26.86
CA GLN A 137 8.34 -14.15 -27.09
C GLN A 137 8.73 -14.35 -28.56
N ALA A 138 7.86 -13.99 -29.49
CA ALA A 138 8.17 -14.04 -30.92
C ALA A 138 9.35 -13.15 -31.27
N LYS A 139 9.34 -11.89 -30.80
CA LYS A 139 10.44 -10.93 -31.02
C LYS A 139 11.74 -11.35 -30.33
N GLN A 140 11.67 -11.94 -29.15
CA GLN A 140 12.84 -12.49 -28.46
C GLN A 140 13.49 -13.63 -29.24
N LYS A 141 12.70 -14.52 -29.82
CA LYS A 141 13.21 -15.60 -30.69
C LYS A 141 13.87 -15.05 -31.97
N GLU A 142 13.32 -13.98 -32.52
CA GLU A 142 13.89 -13.31 -33.68
C GLU A 142 15.22 -12.63 -33.33
N LEU A 143 15.27 -11.90 -32.22
CA LEU A 143 16.47 -11.29 -31.69
C LEU A 143 17.59 -12.31 -31.46
N GLU A 144 17.25 -13.46 -30.86
CA GLU A 144 18.20 -14.53 -30.61
C GLU A 144 18.79 -15.09 -31.93
N LYS A 145 17.96 -15.28 -32.97
CA LYS A 145 18.43 -15.68 -34.29
C LYS A 145 19.40 -14.68 -34.90
N LEU A 146 19.13 -13.37 -34.80
CA LEU A 146 20.03 -12.35 -35.30
C LEU A 146 21.36 -12.30 -34.50
N LYS A 147 21.30 -12.43 -33.19
CA LYS A 147 22.51 -12.52 -32.33
C LYS A 147 23.35 -13.75 -32.67
N GLN A 148 22.73 -14.91 -32.88
CA GLN A 148 23.42 -16.11 -33.30
C GLN A 148 24.03 -15.95 -34.70
N ARG A 149 23.34 -15.32 -35.66
CA ARG A 149 23.89 -15.00 -36.98
C ARG A 149 25.13 -14.09 -36.86
N ARG A 150 25.06 -13.07 -36.04
CA ARG A 150 26.21 -12.17 -35.77
C ARG A 150 27.39 -12.92 -35.16
N THR A 151 27.14 -13.82 -34.21
CA THR A 151 28.19 -14.64 -33.59
C THR A 151 28.84 -15.59 -34.61
N LYS A 152 28.07 -16.20 -35.51
CA LYS A 152 28.60 -17.04 -36.60
C LYS A 152 29.47 -16.22 -37.57
N LEU A 153 29.03 -15.01 -37.93
CA LEU A 153 29.82 -14.14 -38.79
C LEU A 153 31.15 -13.77 -38.13
N LEU A 154 31.14 -13.52 -36.83
CA LEU A 154 32.38 -13.28 -36.09
C LEU A 154 33.34 -14.48 -36.11
N ALA A 155 32.79 -15.72 -35.93
CA ALA A 155 33.58 -16.93 -36.00
C ALA A 155 34.20 -17.12 -37.42
N TYR A 156 33.41 -16.91 -38.48
CA TYR A 156 33.90 -17.00 -39.84
C TYR A 156 34.99 -15.97 -40.18
N ASN A 157 34.93 -14.77 -39.60
CA ASN A 157 35.96 -13.75 -39.72
C ASN A 157 37.26 -14.18 -38.99
N VAL A 158 37.11 -14.66 -37.73
CA VAL A 158 38.26 -15.16 -36.94
C VAL A 158 38.95 -16.36 -37.63
N ASP A 159 38.17 -17.24 -38.26
CA ASP A 159 38.68 -18.42 -39.01
C ASP A 159 39.22 -18.04 -40.40
N GLY A 160 39.20 -16.77 -40.78
CA GLY A 160 39.69 -16.30 -42.08
C GLY A 160 38.83 -16.67 -43.27
N GLN A 161 37.57 -17.10 -43.05
CA GLN A 161 36.64 -17.49 -44.11
C GLN A 161 35.96 -16.32 -44.81
N ILE A 162 35.92 -15.16 -44.15
CA ILE A 162 35.42 -13.88 -44.67
C ILE A 162 36.46 -12.78 -44.36
N THR A 163 36.47 -11.73 -45.21
CA THR A 163 37.36 -10.60 -45.01
C THR A 163 36.85 -9.68 -43.88
N ASP A 164 37.74 -8.87 -43.31
CA ASP A 164 37.39 -7.86 -42.32
C ASP A 164 36.39 -6.85 -42.91
N GLU A 165 36.54 -6.50 -44.19
CA GLU A 165 35.63 -5.59 -44.89
C GLU A 165 34.22 -6.15 -45.01
N ASP A 166 34.07 -7.43 -45.38
CA ASP A 166 32.81 -8.13 -45.47
C ASP A 166 32.16 -8.23 -44.07
N PHE A 167 32.95 -8.56 -43.05
CA PHE A 167 32.44 -8.63 -41.68
C PHE A 167 31.89 -7.27 -41.22
N ILE A 168 32.60 -6.17 -41.48
CA ILE A 168 32.17 -4.83 -41.13
C ILE A 168 30.85 -4.50 -41.85
N ALA A 169 30.74 -4.80 -43.14
CA ALA A 169 29.52 -4.56 -43.94
C ALA A 169 28.32 -5.32 -43.39
N PHE A 170 28.45 -6.63 -43.14
CA PHE A 170 27.36 -7.46 -42.60
C PHE A 170 26.98 -7.05 -41.17
N ASN A 171 27.98 -6.71 -40.33
CA ASN A 171 27.71 -6.26 -38.97
C ASN A 171 27.03 -4.90 -38.93
N ALA A 172 27.35 -3.99 -39.87
CA ALA A 172 26.68 -2.70 -40.02
C ALA A 172 25.19 -2.85 -40.38
N GLU A 173 24.80 -3.91 -41.11
CA GLU A 173 23.42 -4.23 -41.42
C GLU A 173 22.67 -4.84 -40.24
N LEU A 174 23.30 -5.75 -39.49
CA LEU A 174 22.68 -6.46 -38.36
C LEU A 174 22.51 -5.61 -37.11
N ARG A 175 23.42 -4.69 -36.84
CA ARG A 175 23.39 -3.82 -35.63
C ARG A 175 22.08 -3.03 -35.47
N PRO A 176 21.61 -2.29 -36.50
CA PRO A 176 20.37 -1.53 -36.35
C PRO A 176 19.15 -2.44 -36.18
N GLN A 177 19.11 -3.60 -36.84
CA GLN A 177 18.02 -4.57 -36.70
C GLN A 177 17.94 -5.11 -35.24
N ILE A 178 19.08 -5.47 -34.68
CA ILE A 178 19.17 -5.92 -33.28
C ILE A 178 18.73 -4.82 -32.33
N ALA A 179 19.24 -3.58 -32.51
CA ALA A 179 18.87 -2.44 -31.66
C ALA A 179 17.36 -2.12 -31.72
N GLN A 180 16.77 -2.14 -32.90
CA GLN A 180 15.34 -1.90 -33.10
C GLN A 180 14.46 -2.97 -32.41
N LEU A 181 14.88 -4.25 -32.49
CA LEU A 181 14.17 -5.33 -31.81
C LEU A 181 14.32 -5.22 -30.29
N GLU A 182 15.50 -4.88 -29.76
CA GLU A 182 15.73 -4.67 -28.34
C GLU A 182 14.88 -3.53 -27.80
N GLU A 183 14.81 -2.40 -28.49
CA GLU A 183 13.96 -1.26 -28.14
C GLU A 183 12.46 -1.64 -28.17
N SER A 184 12.03 -2.35 -29.22
CA SER A 184 10.64 -2.82 -29.33
C SER A 184 10.26 -3.78 -28.19
N ILE A 185 11.15 -4.71 -27.82
CA ILE A 185 10.93 -5.65 -26.70
C ILE A 185 10.86 -4.87 -25.38
N ALA A 186 11.73 -3.90 -25.17
CA ALA A 186 11.71 -3.08 -23.97
C ALA A 186 10.38 -2.32 -23.83
N GLY A 187 9.90 -1.66 -24.87
CA GLY A 187 8.61 -0.95 -24.85
C GLY A 187 7.41 -1.87 -24.60
N LEU A 188 7.36 -3.03 -25.24
CA LEU A 188 6.29 -4.03 -25.01
C LEU A 188 6.35 -4.62 -23.59
N THR A 189 7.54 -4.80 -23.02
CA THR A 189 7.72 -5.30 -21.67
C THR A 189 7.24 -4.27 -20.65
N GLU A 190 7.49 -2.99 -20.88
CA GLU A 190 6.99 -1.90 -20.03
C GLU A 190 5.47 -1.84 -20.05
N GLN A 191 4.84 -1.88 -21.23
CA GLN A 191 3.38 -1.94 -21.37
C GLN A 191 2.76 -3.14 -20.64
N LYS A 192 3.40 -4.31 -20.74
CA LYS A 192 2.97 -5.51 -20.00
C LYS A 192 3.06 -5.31 -18.49
N ASN A 193 4.12 -4.70 -18.00
CA ASN A 193 4.30 -4.42 -16.58
C ASN A 193 3.25 -3.44 -16.04
N GLU A 194 2.93 -2.39 -16.79
CA GLU A 194 1.88 -1.43 -16.44
C GLU A 194 0.50 -2.10 -16.38
N SER A 195 0.17 -2.96 -17.37
CA SER A 195 -1.07 -3.74 -17.35
C SER A 195 -1.15 -4.65 -16.14
N ASN A 196 -0.08 -5.39 -15.83
CA ASN A 196 -0.03 -6.29 -14.67
C ASN A 196 -0.18 -5.53 -13.35
N GLN A 197 0.42 -4.33 -13.23
CA GLN A 197 0.28 -3.49 -12.02
C GLN A 197 -1.17 -3.03 -11.85
N THR A 198 -1.84 -2.67 -12.94
CA THR A 198 -3.24 -2.25 -12.91
C THR A 198 -4.16 -3.41 -12.50
N ASP A 199 -3.95 -4.60 -13.03
CA ASP A 199 -4.70 -5.81 -12.64
C ASP A 199 -4.51 -6.13 -11.15
N GLN A 200 -3.27 -6.09 -10.66
CA GLN A 200 -2.96 -6.31 -9.25
C GLN A 200 -3.65 -5.26 -8.35
N ARG A 201 -3.71 -4.01 -8.78
CA ARG A 201 -4.41 -2.94 -8.06
C ARG A 201 -5.91 -3.17 -8.03
N VAL A 202 -6.53 -3.55 -9.14
CA VAL A 202 -7.95 -3.92 -9.22
C VAL A 202 -8.26 -5.06 -8.24
N ASP A 203 -7.45 -6.10 -8.22
CA ASP A 203 -7.65 -7.23 -7.32
C ASP A 203 -7.43 -6.87 -5.85
N ALA A 204 -6.50 -5.96 -5.56
CA ALA A 204 -6.30 -5.43 -4.21
C ALA A 204 -7.52 -4.63 -3.74
N ILE A 205 -8.06 -3.74 -4.58
CA ILE A 205 -9.28 -2.97 -4.29
C ILE A 205 -10.47 -3.92 -4.04
N ARG A 206 -10.67 -4.93 -4.90
CA ARG A 206 -11.75 -5.91 -4.73
C ARG A 206 -11.67 -6.65 -3.40
N ARG A 207 -10.47 -7.06 -2.99
CA ARG A 207 -10.25 -7.74 -1.70
C ARG A 207 -10.59 -6.84 -0.53
N VAL A 208 -10.11 -5.59 -0.53
CA VAL A 208 -10.42 -4.61 0.52
C VAL A 208 -11.92 -4.33 0.57
N LEU A 209 -12.57 -4.11 -0.58
CA LEU A 209 -14.01 -3.90 -0.66
C LEU A 209 -14.82 -5.07 -0.09
N ALA A 210 -14.45 -6.29 -0.45
CA ALA A 210 -15.13 -7.47 0.06
C ALA A 210 -15.10 -7.53 1.60
N LEU A 211 -13.97 -7.17 2.21
CA LEU A 211 -13.80 -7.15 3.66
C LEU A 211 -14.57 -6.00 4.32
N VAL A 212 -14.44 -4.79 3.78
CA VAL A 212 -15.04 -3.57 4.34
C VAL A 212 -16.57 -3.61 4.31
N ARG A 213 -17.16 -4.16 3.25
CA ARG A 213 -18.62 -4.33 3.11
C ARG A 213 -19.23 -5.31 4.12
N THR A 214 -18.44 -6.18 4.72
CA THR A 214 -18.91 -7.10 5.76
C THR A 214 -19.03 -6.45 7.13
N VAL A 215 -18.59 -5.20 7.32
CA VAL A 215 -18.57 -4.49 8.61
C VAL A 215 -19.90 -3.78 8.82
N PRO A 216 -20.79 -4.26 9.72
CA PRO A 216 -22.09 -3.66 9.92
C PRO A 216 -22.08 -2.44 10.86
N SER A 217 -21.08 -2.34 11.74
CA SER A 217 -20.98 -1.27 12.74
C SER A 217 -19.52 -1.02 13.16
N PRO A 218 -19.20 0.13 13.77
CA PRO A 218 -17.85 0.42 14.26
C PRO A 218 -17.32 -0.63 15.25
N GLU A 219 -18.20 -1.25 16.05
CA GLU A 219 -17.84 -2.26 17.05
C GLU A 219 -17.36 -3.57 16.39
N ALA A 220 -17.82 -3.86 15.19
CA ALA A 220 -17.44 -5.05 14.43
C ALA A 220 -16.03 -4.98 13.84
N ILE A 221 -15.36 -3.83 13.95
CA ILE A 221 -13.97 -3.67 13.50
C ILE A 221 -13.03 -4.46 14.42
N THR A 222 -12.39 -5.49 13.84
CA THR A 222 -11.48 -6.40 14.53
C THR A 222 -10.01 -6.10 14.18
N PRO A 223 -9.05 -6.54 15.02
CA PRO A 223 -7.62 -6.43 14.68
C PRO A 223 -7.26 -7.11 13.35
N HIS A 224 -7.87 -8.26 13.06
CA HIS A 224 -7.63 -8.99 11.81
C HIS A 224 -8.07 -8.15 10.59
N LEU A 225 -9.27 -7.55 10.65
CA LEU A 225 -9.76 -6.67 9.59
C LEU A 225 -8.79 -5.49 9.36
N ILE A 226 -8.32 -4.87 10.45
CA ILE A 226 -7.36 -3.76 10.37
C ILE A 226 -6.04 -4.20 9.72
N ASP A 227 -5.54 -5.39 10.05
CA ASP A 227 -4.30 -5.91 9.46
C ASP A 227 -4.44 -6.16 7.95
N GLU A 228 -5.60 -6.61 7.49
CA GLU A 228 -5.88 -6.89 6.08
C GLU A 228 -6.18 -5.63 5.26
N VAL A 229 -6.85 -4.64 5.85
CA VAL A 229 -7.38 -3.46 5.14
C VAL A 229 -6.47 -2.25 5.26
N ILE A 230 -5.83 -2.04 6.42
CA ILE A 230 -5.06 -0.83 6.71
C ILE A 230 -3.57 -1.13 6.70
N GLU A 231 -2.85 -0.40 5.86
CA GLU A 231 -1.39 -0.42 5.87
C GLU A 231 -0.85 0.45 7.01
N ARG A 232 -1.31 1.71 7.10
CA ARG A 232 -0.80 2.70 8.04
C ARG A 232 -1.82 3.80 8.30
N ILE A 233 -1.77 4.38 9.49
CA ILE A 233 -2.52 5.57 9.89
C ILE A 233 -1.52 6.61 10.38
N ASP A 234 -1.40 7.72 9.68
CA ASP A 234 -0.62 8.86 10.11
C ASP A 234 -1.53 9.84 10.85
N VAL A 235 -1.14 10.20 12.08
CA VAL A 235 -1.93 11.00 13.00
C VAL A 235 -1.29 12.38 13.12
N THR A 236 -1.98 13.39 12.59
CA THR A 236 -1.50 14.78 12.58
C THR A 236 -2.29 15.60 13.61
N PRO A 237 -1.65 16.07 14.71
CA PRO A 237 -2.27 17.02 15.62
C PRO A 237 -2.49 18.34 14.91
N MET A 238 -3.70 18.90 14.98
CA MET A 238 -4.08 20.14 14.33
C MET A 238 -4.42 21.22 15.37
N GLY A 239 -4.27 22.49 14.96
CA GLY A 239 -4.48 23.62 15.85
C GLY A 239 -3.33 23.88 16.83
N THR A 240 -3.35 25.04 17.49
CA THR A 240 -2.32 25.44 18.46
C THR A 240 -2.31 24.54 19.70
N ASP A 241 -3.45 23.96 20.05
CA ASP A 241 -3.64 23.14 21.24
C ASP A 241 -3.57 21.63 20.97
N GLY A 242 -3.41 21.20 19.70
CA GLY A 242 -3.40 19.79 19.31
C GLY A 242 -4.69 19.03 19.66
N THR A 243 -5.79 19.77 19.85
CA THR A 243 -7.09 19.22 20.23
C THR A 243 -7.80 18.53 19.08
N GLU A 244 -7.65 19.04 17.87
CA GLU A 244 -8.13 18.39 16.64
C GLU A 244 -7.06 17.47 16.10
N ILE A 245 -7.48 16.38 15.48
CA ILE A 245 -6.58 15.38 14.88
C ILE A 245 -7.05 15.05 13.47
N CYS A 246 -6.14 15.14 12.53
CA CYS A 246 -6.31 14.58 11.21
C CYS A 246 -5.73 13.17 11.18
N LEU A 247 -6.49 12.20 10.68
CA LEU A 247 -6.06 10.84 10.40
C LEU A 247 -5.88 10.70 8.88
N ASP A 248 -4.68 10.39 8.45
CA ASP A 248 -4.40 9.99 7.08
C ASP A 248 -4.25 8.45 7.06
N ILE A 249 -5.24 7.79 6.47
CA ILE A 249 -5.41 6.34 6.52
C ILE A 249 -5.01 5.78 5.16
N ARG A 250 -3.94 4.99 5.13
CA ARG A 250 -3.50 4.28 3.93
C ARG A 250 -4.06 2.86 3.95
N LEU A 251 -4.73 2.51 2.87
CA LEU A 251 -5.27 1.18 2.67
C LEU A 251 -4.25 0.26 1.98
N THR A 252 -4.38 -1.03 2.19
CA THR A 252 -3.49 -2.04 1.59
C THR A 252 -3.61 -2.13 0.06
N CYS A 253 -4.67 -1.58 -0.53
CA CYS A 253 -4.85 -1.44 -1.97
C CYS A 253 -4.10 -0.23 -2.58
N GLY A 254 -3.40 0.56 -1.76
CA GLY A 254 -2.64 1.76 -2.19
C GLY A 254 -3.45 3.05 -2.17
N ASP A 255 -4.75 3.00 -1.89
CA ASP A 255 -5.57 4.19 -1.74
C ASP A 255 -5.41 4.79 -0.33
N SER A 256 -5.68 6.09 -0.22
CA SER A 256 -5.65 6.80 1.06
C SER A 256 -6.95 7.56 1.29
N ALA A 257 -7.34 7.66 2.55
CA ALA A 257 -8.51 8.40 2.98
C ALA A 257 -8.17 9.24 4.22
N GLN A 258 -8.83 10.38 4.36
CA GLN A 258 -8.63 11.27 5.50
C GLN A 258 -9.86 11.32 6.39
N GLY A 259 -9.61 11.31 7.70
CA GLY A 259 -10.61 11.51 8.73
C GLY A 259 -10.19 12.62 9.69
N VAL A 260 -11.13 13.42 10.14
CA VAL A 260 -10.86 14.46 11.15
C VAL A 260 -11.59 14.11 12.43
N LEU A 261 -10.85 14.02 13.54
CA LEU A 261 -11.39 13.87 14.87
C LEU A 261 -11.45 15.24 15.53
N PRO A 262 -12.66 15.74 15.86
CA PRO A 262 -12.82 17.04 16.50
C PRO A 262 -12.19 17.06 17.89
N GLY A 263 -11.83 18.25 18.36
CA GLY A 263 -11.26 18.43 19.69
C GLY A 263 -12.21 17.95 20.80
N ASN A 264 -11.66 17.31 21.83
CA ASN A 264 -12.39 16.87 23.01
C ASN A 264 -12.79 18.03 23.92
N GLY A 265 -13.63 18.93 23.44
CA GLY A 265 -14.52 19.62 24.36
C GLY A 265 -15.49 18.59 24.92
N HIS A 266 -15.57 18.35 26.19
CA HIS A 266 -16.25 17.32 26.98
C HIS A 266 -17.64 16.83 26.54
N LYS A 267 -18.07 17.10 25.31
CA LYS A 267 -19.27 16.61 24.62
C LYS A 267 -18.91 16.43 23.14
N SER A 268 -18.31 15.30 22.78
CA SER A 268 -18.24 14.90 21.39
C SER A 268 -19.66 14.62 20.90
N ARG A 269 -20.27 15.59 20.27
CA ARG A 269 -21.49 15.40 19.48
C ARG A 269 -21.06 14.81 18.13
N PHE A 270 -20.81 13.53 18.10
CA PHE A 270 -20.61 12.80 16.85
C PHE A 270 -21.84 12.80 15.92
N SER A 271 -23.00 13.26 16.42
CA SER A 271 -24.24 13.36 15.64
C SER A 271 -24.19 14.41 14.52
N ASP A 272 -23.27 15.38 14.59
CA ASP A 272 -23.21 16.46 13.60
C ASP A 272 -22.21 16.23 12.45
N CYS A 273 -21.37 15.20 12.53
CA CYS A 273 -20.42 14.86 11.45
C CYS A 273 -21.04 14.08 10.30
N ALA A 274 -22.25 13.53 10.48
CA ALA A 274 -22.96 12.80 9.42
C ALA A 274 -23.54 13.70 8.32
N ALA A 275 -23.57 15.02 8.50
CA ALA A 275 -24.11 15.96 7.53
C ALA A 275 -22.99 16.84 6.93
N GLY A 276 -22.31 16.35 5.90
CA GLY A 276 -21.64 17.20 4.89
C GLY A 276 -20.54 18.19 5.33
N GLY A 277 -20.29 18.36 6.65
CA GLY A 277 -19.41 19.41 7.16
C GLY A 277 -17.92 19.13 6.94
N THR A 278 -17.52 17.88 6.91
CA THR A 278 -16.10 17.49 6.82
C THR A 278 -15.53 17.77 5.43
N ARG A 279 -16.28 17.44 4.38
CA ARG A 279 -15.87 17.67 2.99
C ARG A 279 -15.78 19.16 2.67
N LYS A 280 -16.72 19.96 3.17
CA LYS A 280 -16.75 21.41 2.95
C LYS A 280 -15.54 22.12 3.62
N ARG A 281 -15.18 21.74 4.86
CA ARG A 281 -14.01 22.28 5.55
C ARG A 281 -12.69 21.89 4.91
N LEU A 282 -12.54 20.66 4.42
CA LEU A 282 -11.35 20.19 3.72
C LEU A 282 -11.16 20.87 2.37
N ILE A 283 -12.25 21.11 1.65
CA ILE A 283 -12.24 21.88 0.39
C ILE A 283 -11.86 23.33 0.65
N GLU A 284 -12.48 23.99 1.64
CA GLU A 284 -12.17 25.38 2.03
C GLU A 284 -10.72 25.53 2.53
N GLN A 285 -10.17 24.50 3.21
CA GLN A 285 -8.80 24.52 3.69
C GLN A 285 -7.78 24.29 2.54
N ALA A 286 -8.10 23.40 1.60
CA ALA A 286 -7.31 23.20 0.39
C ALA A 286 -7.34 24.46 -0.52
N GLU A 287 -8.49 25.09 -0.65
CA GLU A 287 -8.63 26.34 -1.41
C GLU A 287 -7.83 27.50 -0.78
N ARG A 288 -7.80 27.62 0.55
CA ARG A 288 -6.97 28.61 1.28
C ARG A 288 -5.48 28.34 1.12
N GLN A 289 -5.06 27.08 1.08
CA GLN A 289 -3.65 26.73 0.83
C GLN A 289 -3.21 26.98 -0.61
N MET A 290 -4.14 26.92 -1.57
CA MET A 290 -3.84 27.24 -2.97
C MET A 290 -3.93 28.74 -3.27
N ALA A 291 -4.74 29.50 -2.55
CA ALA A 291 -4.86 30.95 -2.69
C ALA A 291 -3.74 31.74 -1.95
N GLY A 292 -2.92 31.09 -1.15
CA GLY A 292 -1.80 31.68 -0.40
C GLY A 292 -0.42 31.42 -1.03
N LYS A 293 -0.37 30.97 -2.26
CA LYS A 293 0.81 30.91 -3.15
C LYS A 293 0.54 31.83 -4.32
#